data_f1a13111ebcb7feeefcf62969257e312
#
_entry.id   f1a13111ebcb7feeefcf62969257e312
#
_cell.length_a   1.000
_cell.length_b   1.000
_cell.length_c   1.000
_cell.angle_alpha   90.00
_cell.angle_beta   90.00
_cell.angle_gamma   90.00
#
_symmetry.space_group_name_H-M   'P 1'
#
loop_
_entity.id
_entity.type
_entity.pdbx_description
1 polymer ?
#
loop_
_entity_poly.entity_id
_entity_poly.type
_entity_poly.pdbx_seq_one_letter_code
_entity_poly.pdbx_strand_id
1 'polypeptide(L)'
;PPGSLEELVHDRDGPRIIIQDPRTSTPGLGLLLWMRKVFGTDDQAAWTALAPRIVTVTKGWSEAYGLFLKGEAPMVLSYTTSPAYHRQVEQNNRYQVAMFSEGHYRQVEVAARLSTSSEPQLAQNFLRFLLSDTVQNILPTTNWMLPSVHTGQGLPDAFRDEEVPERMLQFDSLEVRDQRKQWISRWLTALSR
;
A
#
# COMPACT_ATOMS: atom_id res chain seq x y z
N PRO A 1 15.33 8.62 -1.18
CA PRO A 1 14.58 7.62 -0.43
C PRO A 1 15.44 6.37 -0.18
N PRO A 2 15.16 5.57 0.89
CA PRO A 2 15.85 4.32 1.12
C PRO A 2 15.62 3.33 -0.03
N GLY A 3 16.60 2.48 -0.29
CA GLY A 3 16.57 1.48 -1.36
C GLY A 3 16.09 0.09 -0.89
N SER A 4 15.85 -0.07 0.42
CA SER A 4 15.35 -1.32 1.00
C SER A 4 14.50 -1.07 2.25
N LEU A 5 13.67 -2.03 2.63
CA LEU A 5 12.93 -2.00 3.89
C LEU A 5 13.89 -2.16 5.08
N GLU A 6 14.95 -2.94 4.89
CA GLU A 6 16.05 -3.11 5.84
C GLU A 6 16.72 -1.76 6.16
N GLU A 7 17.07 -0.99 5.12
CA GLU A 7 17.64 0.36 5.27
C GLU A 7 16.65 1.30 5.96
N LEU A 8 15.36 1.30 5.51
CA LEU A 8 14.33 2.10 6.18
C LEU A 8 14.22 1.78 7.66
N VAL A 9 14.39 0.54 8.09
CA VAL A 9 14.25 0.12 9.48
C VAL A 9 15.47 0.44 10.31
N HIS A 10 16.67 0.21 9.79
CA HIS A 10 17.91 0.21 10.59
C HIS A 10 18.78 1.45 10.45
N ASP A 11 18.58 2.27 9.42
CA ASP A 11 19.27 3.56 9.31
C ASP A 11 18.71 4.54 10.35
N ARG A 12 19.48 4.80 11.41
CA ARG A 12 19.09 5.69 12.53
C ARG A 12 18.92 7.14 12.12
N ASP A 13 19.65 7.56 11.11
CA ASP A 13 19.63 8.93 10.56
C ASP A 13 18.70 9.03 9.33
N GLY A 14 18.01 7.94 9.02
CA GLY A 14 17.11 7.84 7.89
C GLY A 14 15.86 8.71 8.01
N PRO A 15 15.08 8.80 6.94
CA PRO A 15 13.91 9.69 6.90
C PRO A 15 12.84 9.25 7.91
N ARG A 16 12.16 10.25 8.48
CA ARG A 16 10.96 10.04 9.30
C ARG A 16 9.78 9.69 8.40
N ILE A 17 8.86 8.87 8.91
CA ILE A 17 7.73 8.35 8.15
C ILE A 17 6.40 8.50 8.90
N ILE A 18 5.32 8.78 8.15
CA ILE A 18 3.94 8.68 8.62
C ILE A 18 3.37 7.34 8.13
N ILE A 19 2.79 6.58 9.04
CA ILE A 19 2.17 5.28 8.74
C ILE A 19 0.70 5.25 9.17
N GLN A 20 0.00 4.18 8.86
CA GLN A 20 -1.39 3.98 9.27
C GLN A 20 -1.53 2.76 10.18
N ASP A 21 -2.57 2.78 11.01
CA ASP A 21 -2.92 1.71 11.92
C ASP A 21 -3.39 0.45 11.14
N PRO A 22 -2.73 -0.71 11.32
CA PRO A 22 -3.10 -1.96 10.64
C PRO A 22 -4.50 -2.50 11.02
N ARG A 23 -5.11 -1.96 12.06
CA ARG A 23 -6.45 -2.35 12.52
C ARG A 23 -7.57 -1.66 11.76
N THR A 24 -7.28 -0.49 11.17
CA THR A 24 -8.28 0.41 10.58
C THR A 24 -7.97 0.82 9.14
N SER A 25 -6.76 0.55 8.67
CA SER A 25 -6.29 0.94 7.33
C SER A 25 -5.75 -0.25 6.55
N THR A 26 -6.17 -0.40 5.30
CA THR A 26 -5.64 -1.45 4.41
C THR A 26 -4.16 -1.26 4.11
N PRO A 27 -3.65 -0.06 3.75
CA PRO A 27 -2.20 0.15 3.64
C PRO A 27 -1.45 -0.13 4.95
N GLY A 28 -2.00 0.26 6.10
CA GLY A 28 -1.42 -0.06 7.41
C GLY A 28 -1.28 -1.57 7.63
N LEU A 29 -2.31 -2.34 7.29
CA LEU A 29 -2.23 -3.80 7.30
C LEU A 29 -1.19 -4.30 6.28
N GLY A 30 -1.15 -3.71 5.10
CA GLY A 30 -0.14 -4.02 4.08
C GLY A 30 1.28 -3.87 4.60
N LEU A 31 1.60 -2.77 5.30
CA LEU A 31 2.91 -2.58 5.91
C LEU A 31 3.21 -3.60 7.01
N LEU A 32 2.22 -3.93 7.87
CA LEU A 32 2.38 -4.97 8.87
C LEU A 32 2.79 -6.30 8.24
N LEU A 33 2.09 -6.69 7.17
CA LEU A 33 2.37 -7.92 6.45
C LEU A 33 3.70 -7.87 5.70
N TRP A 34 4.07 -6.71 5.16
CA TRP A 34 5.34 -6.49 4.50
C TRP A 34 6.52 -6.66 5.46
N MET A 35 6.48 -5.99 6.61
CA MET A 35 7.46 -6.15 7.68
C MET A 35 7.59 -7.61 8.12
N ARG A 36 6.45 -8.28 8.31
CA ARG A 36 6.43 -9.71 8.65
C ARG A 36 7.03 -10.59 7.56
N LYS A 37 6.79 -10.26 6.28
CA LYS A 37 7.31 -11.05 5.15
C LYS A 37 8.82 -10.91 4.97
N VAL A 38 9.36 -9.73 5.24
CA VAL A 38 10.80 -9.43 5.11
C VAL A 38 11.57 -9.89 6.35
N PHE A 39 11.12 -9.52 7.55
CA PHE A 39 11.85 -9.79 8.80
C PHE A 39 11.46 -11.11 9.49
N GLY A 40 10.45 -11.81 9.02
CA GLY A 40 10.06 -13.10 9.59
C GLY A 40 9.72 -12.98 11.09
N THR A 41 10.36 -13.80 11.93
CA THR A 41 10.17 -13.79 13.39
C THR A 41 10.73 -12.56 14.08
N ASP A 42 11.62 -11.83 13.43
CA ASP A 42 12.29 -10.64 13.96
C ASP A 42 11.53 -9.34 13.70
N ASP A 43 10.32 -9.43 13.13
CA ASP A 43 9.44 -8.30 12.82
C ASP A 43 9.21 -7.35 14.01
N GLN A 44 9.11 -7.87 15.24
CA GLN A 44 8.95 -7.04 16.43
C GLN A 44 10.19 -6.19 16.73
N ALA A 45 11.39 -6.74 16.54
CA ALA A 45 12.63 -5.99 16.67
C ALA A 45 12.75 -4.91 15.59
N ALA A 46 12.37 -5.24 14.36
CA ALA A 46 12.32 -4.30 13.24
C ALA A 46 11.36 -3.12 13.52
N TRP A 47 10.15 -3.40 14.03
CA TRP A 47 9.21 -2.35 14.45
C TRP A 47 9.77 -1.48 15.57
N THR A 48 10.44 -2.09 16.56
CA THR A 48 11.10 -1.34 17.65
C THR A 48 12.21 -0.43 17.13
N ALA A 49 12.97 -0.88 16.14
CA ALA A 49 14.03 -0.07 15.52
C ALA A 49 13.45 1.10 14.70
N LEU A 50 12.34 0.90 13.99
CA LEU A 50 11.67 1.94 13.19
C LEU A 50 10.92 2.96 14.08
N ALA A 51 10.41 2.53 15.25
CA ALA A 51 9.52 3.33 16.10
C ALA A 51 9.95 4.79 16.35
N PRO A 52 11.26 5.11 16.63
CA PRO A 52 11.69 6.48 16.86
C PRO A 52 11.52 7.41 15.65
N ARG A 53 11.40 6.85 14.44
CA ARG A 53 11.24 7.62 13.20
C ARG A 53 9.80 7.66 12.69
N ILE A 54 8.88 6.99 13.35
CA ILE A 54 7.45 7.11 13.07
C ILE A 54 6.96 8.44 13.65
N VAL A 55 6.58 9.37 12.78
CA VAL A 55 6.05 10.69 13.18
C VAL A 55 4.69 10.53 13.85
N THR A 56 3.82 9.75 13.23
CA THR A 56 2.48 9.44 13.73
C THR A 56 1.92 8.20 13.05
N VAL A 57 0.94 7.60 13.72
CA VAL A 57 0.13 6.48 13.21
C VAL A 57 -1.30 6.99 13.05
N THR A 58 -1.73 7.20 11.82
CA THR A 58 -3.09 7.70 11.56
C THR A 58 -4.10 6.58 11.44
N LYS A 59 -5.39 6.93 11.57
CA LYS A 59 -6.48 5.97 11.43
C LYS A 59 -6.63 5.47 9.98
N GLY A 60 -6.34 6.33 8.99
CA GLY A 60 -6.53 6.02 7.57
C GLY A 60 -5.53 6.73 6.67
N TRP A 61 -5.54 6.30 5.40
CA TRP A 61 -4.61 6.79 4.39
C TRP A 61 -4.74 8.28 4.10
N SER A 62 -5.97 8.79 3.95
CA SER A 62 -6.20 10.20 3.59
C SER A 62 -5.63 11.17 4.60
N GLU A 63 -5.72 10.84 5.89
CA GLU A 63 -5.13 11.64 6.98
C GLU A 63 -3.59 11.62 6.90
N ALA A 64 -2.99 10.43 6.76
CA ALA A 64 -1.54 10.28 6.63
C ALA A 64 -0.99 11.06 5.42
N TYR A 65 -1.65 10.90 4.29
CA TYR A 65 -1.24 11.55 3.05
C TYR A 65 -1.38 13.08 3.13
N GLY A 66 -2.46 13.57 3.75
CA GLY A 66 -2.66 15.00 4.01
C GLY A 66 -1.58 15.61 4.90
N LEU A 67 -1.10 14.90 5.93
CA LEU A 67 0.03 15.33 6.77
C LEU A 67 1.35 15.36 5.98
N PHE A 68 1.59 14.37 5.15
CA PHE A 68 2.76 14.34 4.27
C PHE A 68 2.77 15.52 3.30
N LEU A 69 1.65 15.84 2.66
CA LEU A 69 1.54 16.99 1.74
C LEU A 69 1.77 18.33 2.45
N LYS A 70 1.51 18.42 3.77
CA LYS A 70 1.83 19.58 4.61
C LYS A 70 3.30 19.63 5.04
N GLY A 71 4.10 18.59 4.72
CA GLY A 71 5.52 18.54 5.06
C GLY A 71 5.83 18.06 6.48
N GLU A 72 4.89 17.40 7.17
CA GLU A 72 5.09 16.91 8.55
C GLU A 72 6.14 15.75 8.61
N ALA A 73 6.33 15.05 7.51
CA ALA A 73 7.39 14.06 7.33
C ALA A 73 7.83 13.97 5.87
N PRO A 74 9.10 13.61 5.61
CA PRO A 74 9.60 13.41 4.26
C PRO A 74 9.08 12.13 3.58
N MET A 75 8.51 11.20 4.34
CA MET A 75 7.93 9.95 3.82
C MET A 75 6.56 9.67 4.40
N VAL A 76 5.75 8.97 3.62
CA VAL A 76 4.44 8.44 4.02
C VAL A 76 4.23 7.05 3.43
N LEU A 77 3.59 6.17 4.18
CA LEU A 77 3.10 4.91 3.64
C LEU A 77 1.97 5.19 2.64
N SER A 78 2.18 4.80 1.39
CA SER A 78 1.21 5.01 0.31
C SER A 78 1.35 3.93 -0.76
N TYR A 79 0.74 4.15 -1.92
CA TYR A 79 0.80 3.26 -3.08
C TYR A 79 1.92 3.69 -4.03
N THR A 80 2.53 2.76 -4.75
CA THR A 80 3.54 3.07 -5.78
C THR A 80 2.97 3.93 -6.91
N THR A 81 1.66 3.92 -7.08
CA THR A 81 0.93 4.73 -8.06
C THR A 81 0.65 6.17 -7.61
N SER A 82 0.88 6.51 -6.34
CA SER A 82 0.55 7.85 -5.80
C SER A 82 1.23 9.01 -6.55
N PRO A 83 2.49 8.93 -6.99
CA PRO A 83 3.12 10.02 -7.76
C PRO A 83 2.45 10.29 -9.11
N ALA A 84 1.78 9.30 -9.70
CA ALA A 84 1.07 9.48 -10.98
C ALA A 84 -0.02 10.55 -10.88
N TYR A 85 -0.76 10.61 -9.76
CA TYR A 85 -1.73 11.67 -9.49
C TYR A 85 -1.09 13.07 -9.57
N HIS A 86 0.00 13.27 -8.86
CA HIS A 86 0.69 14.56 -8.83
C HIS A 86 1.23 14.97 -10.19
N ARG A 87 1.77 14.01 -10.96
CA ARG A 87 2.24 14.26 -12.32
C ARG A 87 1.11 14.64 -13.26
N GLN A 88 0.01 13.88 -13.22
CA GLN A 88 -1.12 14.04 -14.15
C GLN A 88 -1.97 15.26 -13.82
N VAL A 89 -2.30 15.47 -12.54
CA VAL A 89 -3.27 16.49 -12.13
C VAL A 89 -2.61 17.80 -11.71
N GLU A 90 -1.49 17.73 -10.98
CA GLU A 90 -0.82 18.89 -10.41
C GLU A 90 0.40 19.35 -11.22
N GLN A 91 0.79 18.62 -12.27
CA GLN A 91 2.01 18.85 -13.04
C GLN A 91 3.27 18.92 -12.15
N ASN A 92 3.29 18.10 -11.10
CA ASN A 92 4.29 18.11 -10.05
C ASN A 92 5.07 16.80 -10.01
N ASN A 93 6.40 16.87 -10.24
CA ASN A 93 7.30 15.72 -10.29
C ASN A 93 8.13 15.53 -9.00
N ARG A 94 7.84 16.24 -7.92
CA ARG A 94 8.62 16.18 -6.66
C ARG A 94 8.41 14.88 -5.88
N TYR A 95 7.30 14.21 -6.07
CA TYR A 95 6.95 12.99 -5.34
C TYR A 95 7.51 11.77 -6.05
N GLN A 96 8.13 10.89 -5.29
CA GLN A 96 8.80 9.68 -5.78
C GLN A 96 8.41 8.47 -4.94
N VAL A 97 8.53 7.29 -5.51
CA VAL A 97 8.39 6.02 -4.80
C VAL A 97 9.75 5.60 -4.24
N ALA A 98 9.78 5.12 -3.01
CA ALA A 98 10.91 4.36 -2.47
C ALA A 98 10.77 2.91 -2.95
N MET A 99 11.55 2.54 -3.96
CA MET A 99 11.55 1.18 -4.53
C MET A 99 12.50 0.30 -3.72
N PHE A 100 11.98 -0.73 -3.06
CA PHE A 100 12.73 -1.58 -2.13
C PHE A 100 13.18 -2.88 -2.79
N SER A 101 14.45 -3.21 -2.61
CA SER A 101 15.11 -4.37 -3.22
C SER A 101 14.52 -5.72 -2.79
N GLU A 102 13.93 -5.81 -1.59
CA GLU A 102 13.22 -7.02 -1.13
C GLU A 102 11.92 -7.27 -1.90
N GLY A 103 11.44 -6.29 -2.65
CA GLY A 103 10.14 -6.27 -3.30
C GLY A 103 9.08 -5.57 -2.46
N HIS A 104 7.90 -5.39 -3.02
CA HIS A 104 6.79 -4.69 -2.39
C HIS A 104 5.64 -5.63 -2.04
N TYR A 105 4.96 -5.38 -0.93
CA TYR A 105 3.77 -6.16 -0.56
C TYR A 105 2.60 -5.76 -1.44
N ARG A 106 2.05 -6.73 -2.18
CA ARG A 106 0.96 -6.49 -3.13
C ARG A 106 -0.36 -6.29 -2.39
N GLN A 107 -1.04 -5.19 -2.68
CA GLN A 107 -2.42 -4.96 -2.32
C GLN A 107 -3.31 -5.13 -3.55
N VAL A 108 -4.44 -5.84 -3.39
CA VAL A 108 -5.42 -6.07 -4.44
C VAL A 108 -6.77 -5.57 -3.97
N GLU A 109 -7.39 -4.68 -4.73
CA GLU A 109 -8.79 -4.31 -4.53
C GLU A 109 -9.69 -5.38 -5.11
N VAL A 110 -10.75 -5.70 -4.39
CA VAL A 110 -11.68 -6.76 -4.78
C VAL A 110 -13.12 -6.27 -4.72
N ALA A 111 -13.93 -6.78 -5.62
CA ALA A 111 -15.38 -6.64 -5.60
C ALA A 111 -16.03 -8.03 -5.55
N ALA A 112 -17.10 -8.18 -4.77
CA ALA A 112 -17.78 -9.45 -4.61
C ALA A 112 -19.30 -9.27 -4.57
N ARG A 113 -20.01 -10.27 -5.07
CA ARG A 113 -21.46 -10.38 -4.89
C ARG A 113 -21.76 -10.95 -3.51
N LEU A 114 -22.65 -10.32 -2.77
CA LEU A 114 -23.16 -10.87 -1.53
C LEU A 114 -24.09 -12.07 -1.79
N SER A 115 -24.02 -13.08 -0.96
CA SER A 115 -24.93 -14.25 -1.05
C SER A 115 -26.40 -13.89 -0.83
N THR A 116 -26.65 -12.79 -0.10
CA THR A 116 -27.98 -12.26 0.21
C THR A 116 -28.50 -11.25 -0.82
N SER A 117 -27.79 -11.05 -1.94
CA SER A 117 -28.24 -10.12 -3.00
C SER A 117 -29.59 -10.53 -3.56
N SER A 118 -30.56 -9.60 -3.61
CA SER A 118 -31.84 -9.79 -4.28
C SER A 118 -31.72 -9.85 -5.80
N GLU A 119 -30.63 -9.28 -6.35
CA GLU A 119 -30.37 -9.20 -7.79
C GLU A 119 -29.04 -9.91 -8.17
N PRO A 120 -28.93 -11.23 -7.99
CA PRO A 120 -27.67 -11.95 -8.15
C PRO A 120 -27.12 -11.89 -9.59
N GLN A 121 -28.00 -11.90 -10.59
CA GLN A 121 -27.61 -11.85 -11.99
C GLN A 121 -27.09 -10.45 -12.37
N LEU A 122 -27.73 -9.40 -11.89
CA LEU A 122 -27.30 -8.01 -12.11
C LEU A 122 -25.92 -7.78 -11.46
N ALA A 123 -25.75 -8.24 -10.21
CA ALA A 123 -24.47 -8.15 -9.51
C ALA A 123 -23.34 -8.88 -10.25
N GLN A 124 -23.62 -10.07 -10.79
CA GLN A 124 -22.64 -10.80 -11.58
C GLN A 124 -22.31 -10.11 -12.90
N ASN A 125 -23.29 -9.53 -13.57
CA ASN A 125 -23.07 -8.76 -14.80
C ASN A 125 -22.23 -7.50 -14.50
N PHE A 126 -22.47 -6.85 -13.37
CA PHE A 126 -21.66 -5.72 -12.92
C PHE A 126 -20.19 -6.11 -12.66
N LEU A 127 -19.94 -7.25 -11.99
CA LEU A 127 -18.57 -7.75 -11.79
C LEU A 127 -17.86 -8.02 -13.13
N ARG A 128 -18.56 -8.57 -14.12
CA ARG A 128 -17.98 -8.73 -15.47
C ARG A 128 -17.71 -7.39 -16.15
N PHE A 129 -18.62 -6.43 -15.98
CA PHE A 129 -18.44 -5.07 -16.52
C PHE A 129 -17.19 -4.39 -15.92
N LEU A 130 -16.92 -4.58 -14.61
CA LEU A 130 -15.71 -4.05 -13.97
C LEU A 130 -14.41 -4.57 -14.61
N LEU A 131 -14.42 -5.74 -15.22
CA LEU A 131 -13.29 -6.33 -15.93
C LEU A 131 -13.23 -5.95 -17.43
N SER A 132 -14.18 -5.17 -17.92
CA SER A 132 -14.19 -4.73 -19.33
C SER A 132 -13.07 -3.68 -19.58
N ASP A 133 -12.59 -3.63 -20.82
CA ASP A 133 -11.62 -2.62 -21.27
C ASP A 133 -12.09 -1.19 -20.94
N THR A 134 -13.39 -0.92 -21.08
CA THR A 134 -13.96 0.39 -20.76
C THR A 134 -13.66 0.81 -19.32
N VAL A 135 -13.89 -0.07 -18.34
CA VAL A 135 -13.64 0.24 -16.93
C VAL A 135 -12.15 0.20 -16.63
N GLN A 136 -11.43 -0.81 -17.10
CA GLN A 136 -10.03 -1.00 -16.78
C GLN A 136 -9.13 0.12 -17.37
N ASN A 137 -9.52 0.72 -18.49
CA ASN A 137 -8.80 1.88 -19.05
C ASN A 137 -9.00 3.18 -18.27
N ILE A 138 -10.09 3.35 -17.52
CA ILE A 138 -10.33 4.56 -16.72
C ILE A 138 -9.81 4.46 -15.29
N LEU A 139 -9.61 3.25 -14.75
CA LEU A 139 -9.14 3.05 -13.37
C LEU A 139 -7.83 3.80 -13.05
N PRO A 140 -6.81 3.79 -13.92
CA PRO A 140 -5.56 4.48 -13.62
C PRO A 140 -5.72 5.98 -13.33
N THR A 141 -6.67 6.65 -13.98
CA THR A 141 -6.86 8.10 -13.84
C THR A 141 -8.04 8.50 -12.95
N THR A 142 -8.84 7.54 -12.48
CA THR A 142 -9.98 7.79 -11.59
C THR A 142 -9.78 7.23 -10.19
N ASN A 143 -9.11 6.08 -10.08
CA ASN A 143 -8.81 5.41 -8.81
C ASN A 143 -7.31 5.37 -8.50
N TRP A 144 -6.45 5.77 -9.43
CA TRP A 144 -5.00 5.80 -9.28
C TRP A 144 -4.40 4.43 -8.93
N MET A 145 -4.99 3.37 -9.50
CA MET A 145 -4.58 1.99 -9.31
C MET A 145 -4.27 1.34 -10.67
N LEU A 146 -3.40 0.35 -10.66
CA LEU A 146 -3.12 -0.42 -11.87
C LEU A 146 -4.33 -1.26 -12.27
N PRO A 147 -4.65 -1.40 -13.57
CA PRO A 147 -5.71 -2.27 -14.03
C PRO A 147 -5.38 -3.73 -13.71
N SER A 148 -6.41 -4.54 -13.45
CA SER A 148 -6.25 -5.97 -13.14
C SER A 148 -6.17 -6.86 -14.39
N VAL A 149 -6.41 -6.30 -15.57
CA VAL A 149 -6.27 -6.96 -16.87
C VAL A 149 -5.47 -6.07 -17.83
N HIS A 150 -4.84 -6.69 -18.81
CA HIS A 150 -4.20 -5.92 -19.88
C HIS A 150 -5.26 -5.20 -20.71
N THR A 151 -5.09 -3.89 -20.86
CA THR A 151 -5.93 -3.07 -21.72
C THR A 151 -5.18 -2.73 -23.01
N GLY A 152 -5.89 -2.61 -24.11
CA GLY A 152 -5.30 -2.31 -25.42
C GLY A 152 -4.66 -0.90 -25.51
N GLN A 153 -4.97 0.01 -24.58
CA GLN A 153 -4.44 1.39 -24.57
C GLN A 153 -3.16 1.56 -23.75
N GLY A 154 -2.79 0.54 -22.91
CA GLY A 154 -1.67 0.67 -21.98
C GLY A 154 -1.97 1.62 -20.81
N LEU A 155 -0.94 1.93 -20.03
CA LEU A 155 -1.03 2.88 -18.92
C LEU A 155 -0.82 4.32 -19.42
N PRO A 156 -1.48 5.32 -18.79
CA PRO A 156 -1.18 6.74 -19.05
C PRO A 156 0.28 7.08 -18.76
N ASP A 157 0.85 8.06 -19.48
CA ASP A 157 2.25 8.50 -19.36
C ASP A 157 2.66 8.94 -17.94
N ALA A 158 1.67 9.27 -17.10
CA ALA A 158 1.90 9.60 -15.69
C ALA A 158 2.34 8.40 -14.85
N PHE A 159 2.05 7.18 -15.30
CA PHE A 159 2.52 5.94 -14.67
C PHE A 159 3.84 5.52 -15.30
N ARG A 160 4.89 5.44 -14.51
CA ARG A 160 6.22 5.09 -14.98
C ARG A 160 6.49 3.61 -14.71
N ASP A 161 7.11 2.94 -15.67
CA ASP A 161 7.43 1.50 -15.57
C ASP A 161 8.34 1.21 -14.36
N GLU A 162 9.29 2.09 -14.06
CA GLU A 162 10.19 1.96 -12.92
C GLU A 162 9.51 2.03 -11.54
N GLU A 163 8.24 2.43 -11.49
CA GLU A 163 7.44 2.45 -10.26
C GLU A 163 6.59 1.19 -10.08
N VAL A 164 6.69 0.25 -11.01
CA VAL A 164 6.09 -1.08 -10.88
C VAL A 164 7.13 -2.02 -10.27
N PRO A 165 6.94 -2.53 -9.04
CA PRO A 165 7.92 -3.39 -8.40
C PRO A 165 8.16 -4.67 -9.20
N GLU A 166 9.43 -5.01 -9.45
CA GLU A 166 9.81 -6.27 -10.12
C GLU A 166 9.38 -7.50 -9.31
N ARG A 167 9.41 -7.37 -7.98
CA ARG A 167 9.07 -8.46 -7.06
C ARG A 167 7.88 -8.08 -6.21
N MET A 168 6.82 -8.89 -6.29
CA MET A 168 5.62 -8.76 -5.46
C MET A 168 5.64 -9.79 -4.32
N LEU A 169 5.50 -9.29 -3.09
CA LEU A 169 5.42 -10.11 -1.88
C LEU A 169 3.95 -10.29 -1.49
N GLN A 170 3.61 -11.49 -1.03
CA GLN A 170 2.27 -11.82 -0.57
C GLN A 170 2.30 -13.01 0.41
N PHE A 171 1.42 -13.00 1.38
CA PHE A 171 1.07 -14.16 2.18
C PHE A 171 -0.13 -14.89 1.59
N ASP A 172 -0.28 -16.16 1.93
CA ASP A 172 -1.54 -16.86 1.74
C ASP A 172 -2.65 -16.22 2.58
N SER A 173 -3.84 -16.10 2.03
CA SER A 173 -4.98 -15.44 2.68
C SER A 173 -5.45 -16.14 3.95
N LEU A 174 -5.33 -17.48 4.01
CA LEU A 174 -5.69 -18.27 5.19
C LEU A 174 -4.66 -18.05 6.30
N GLU A 175 -3.38 -17.96 5.96
CA GLU A 175 -2.33 -17.63 6.92
C GLU A 175 -2.57 -16.23 7.53
N VAL A 176 -2.87 -15.23 6.70
CA VAL A 176 -3.22 -13.87 7.19
C VAL A 176 -4.42 -13.92 8.12
N ARG A 177 -5.48 -14.62 7.72
CA ARG A 177 -6.69 -14.77 8.56
C ARG A 177 -6.35 -15.32 9.94
N ASP A 178 -5.52 -16.36 9.99
CA ASP A 178 -5.23 -17.10 11.22
C ASP A 178 -4.21 -16.38 12.11
N GLN A 179 -3.24 -15.65 11.51
CA GLN A 179 -2.12 -15.04 12.23
C GLN A 179 -2.27 -13.52 12.47
N ARG A 180 -3.15 -12.83 11.75
CA ARG A 180 -3.27 -11.37 11.77
C ARG A 180 -3.40 -10.80 13.18
N LYS A 181 -4.18 -11.42 14.05
CA LYS A 181 -4.39 -10.94 15.43
C LYS A 181 -3.10 -10.95 16.23
N GLN A 182 -2.31 -12.02 16.08
CA GLN A 182 -1.02 -12.15 16.76
C GLN A 182 -0.01 -11.12 16.23
N TRP A 183 0.06 -10.93 14.91
CA TRP A 183 0.97 -9.96 14.32
C TRP A 183 0.63 -8.51 14.72
N ILE A 184 -0.65 -8.17 14.80
CA ILE A 184 -1.11 -6.87 15.32
C ILE A 184 -0.70 -6.71 16.80
N SER A 185 -0.83 -7.73 17.63
CA SER A 185 -0.43 -7.67 19.05
C SER A 185 1.08 -7.41 19.19
N ARG A 186 1.91 -8.06 18.38
CA ARG A 186 3.37 -7.82 18.35
C ARG A 186 3.71 -6.38 17.94
N TRP A 187 3.05 -5.88 16.92
CA TRP A 187 3.18 -4.49 16.47
C TRP A 187 2.81 -3.49 17.57
N LEU A 188 1.67 -3.69 18.23
CA LEU A 188 1.26 -2.86 19.37
C LEU A 188 2.31 -2.87 20.49
N THR A 189 2.83 -4.04 20.84
CA THR A 189 3.88 -4.17 21.86
C THR A 189 5.15 -3.41 21.47
N ALA A 190 5.55 -3.46 20.21
CA ALA A 190 6.74 -2.76 19.71
C ALA A 190 6.60 -1.23 19.75
N LEU A 191 5.38 -0.70 19.49
CA LEU A 191 5.12 0.75 19.44
C LEU A 191 4.60 1.36 20.75
N SER A 192 4.33 0.56 21.78
CA SER A 192 3.75 1.01 23.07
C SER A 192 4.79 1.60 24.05
N ARG A 193 5.95 2.03 23.59
CA ARG A 193 7.03 2.53 24.44
C ARG A 193 7.00 4.04 24.60
#